data_8f2bd6831774d48f0c5da7bcb619540e
#
_entry.id   8f2bd6831774d48f0c5da7bcb619540e
#
_cell.length_a   1.000
_cell.length_b   1.000
_cell.length_c   1.000
_cell.angle_alpha   90.00
_cell.angle_beta   90.00
_cell.angle_gamma   90.00
#
_symmetry.space_group_name_H-M   'P 1'
#
loop_
_entity.id
_entity.type
_entity.pdbx_description
1 polymer ?
#
loop_
_entity_poly.entity_id
_entity_poly.type
_entity_poly.pdbx_seq_one_letter_code
_entity_poly.pdbx_strand_id
1 'polypeptide(L)'
;PEFSVSYYDEAGIPSEGVKLFLSTIINTNFEEWYLQNSDKSYLDFQFSFKKMPTGGTLFDTEKLNNICRTYFSRISASKIYEDSLTYFKKYDEEFYNIMVTNKDRLIDFLDIERNGKRPRKDIATYKDVKSESMYMFNEYFYKDKEETYKEIDKAGIDVELLHKYLEVFDEHDDNDTWYSKIQNLATENNYAPSTKEYKASPESYKGHIGNICEMIRHVVTGKNQTPNLSNILSILGKEEISKRISFFEN
;
A
#
# COMPACT_ATOMS: atom_id res chain seq x y z
N PRO A 1 -2.97 16.28 25.38
CA PRO A 1 -2.84 16.50 23.94
C PRO A 1 -3.90 15.76 23.15
N GLU A 2 -4.16 14.48 23.46
CA GLU A 2 -5.07 13.56 22.76
C GLU A 2 -6.56 13.93 22.80
N PHE A 3 -6.92 14.95 23.57
CA PHE A 3 -8.29 15.46 23.66
C PHE A 3 -8.50 16.78 22.91
N SER A 4 -7.47 17.25 22.18
CA SER A 4 -7.55 18.43 21.34
C SER A 4 -7.83 18.06 19.89
N VAL A 5 -8.73 18.78 19.23
CA VAL A 5 -9.01 18.61 17.78
C VAL A 5 -7.73 18.83 16.95
N SER A 6 -6.86 19.75 17.36
CA SER A 6 -5.59 20.01 16.69
C SER A 6 -4.64 18.82 16.72
N TYR A 7 -4.69 17.96 17.75
CA TYR A 7 -3.89 16.74 17.82
C TYR A 7 -4.22 15.79 16.66
N TYR A 8 -5.51 15.56 16.39
CA TYR A 8 -5.94 14.65 15.30
C TYR A 8 -5.56 15.22 13.94
N ASP A 9 -5.68 16.52 13.76
CA ASP A 9 -5.31 17.22 12.53
C ASP A 9 -3.80 17.09 12.26
N GLU A 10 -2.94 17.40 13.25
CA GLU A 10 -1.48 17.24 13.14
C GLU A 10 -1.04 15.78 12.98
N ALA A 11 -1.75 14.85 13.59
CA ALA A 11 -1.50 13.42 13.43
C ALA A 11 -1.90 12.89 12.05
N GLY A 12 -2.67 13.66 11.27
CA GLY A 12 -3.18 13.27 9.95
C GLY A 12 -4.35 12.31 10.02
N ILE A 13 -5.05 12.26 11.16
CA ILE A 13 -6.24 11.42 11.34
C ILE A 13 -7.43 12.08 10.66
N PRO A 14 -8.13 11.40 9.74
CA PRO A 14 -9.26 11.99 9.04
C PRO A 14 -10.40 12.31 10.00
N SER A 15 -11.00 13.49 9.86
CA SER A 15 -12.12 13.93 10.72
C SER A 15 -13.29 12.95 10.69
N GLU A 16 -13.54 12.31 9.53
CA GLU A 16 -14.57 11.29 9.39
C GLU A 16 -14.25 10.02 10.19
N GLY A 17 -12.97 9.63 10.26
CA GLY A 17 -12.53 8.52 11.11
C GLY A 17 -12.77 8.80 12.60
N VAL A 18 -12.53 10.03 13.07
CA VAL A 18 -12.82 10.44 14.45
C VAL A 18 -14.34 10.38 14.72
N LYS A 19 -15.17 10.90 13.81
CA LYS A 19 -16.64 10.83 13.94
C LYS A 19 -17.17 9.40 14.00
N LEU A 20 -16.64 8.54 13.14
CA LEU A 20 -16.97 7.10 13.15
C LEU A 20 -16.57 6.44 14.47
N PHE A 21 -15.36 6.71 14.95
CA PHE A 21 -14.89 6.19 16.24
C PHE A 21 -15.79 6.65 17.40
N LEU A 22 -16.11 7.94 17.48
CA LEU A 22 -17.01 8.47 18.50
C LEU A 22 -18.38 7.82 18.41
N SER A 23 -18.90 7.54 17.20
CA SER A 23 -20.17 6.84 17.03
C SER A 23 -20.14 5.42 17.61
N THR A 24 -19.00 4.71 17.54
CA THR A 24 -18.86 3.38 18.19
C THR A 24 -18.87 3.47 19.72
N ILE A 25 -18.39 4.58 20.28
CA ILE A 25 -18.38 4.82 21.72
C ILE A 25 -19.78 5.18 22.22
N ILE A 26 -20.49 6.00 21.44
CA ILE A 26 -21.81 6.52 21.83
C ILE A 26 -22.91 5.47 21.68
N ASN A 27 -22.80 4.54 20.73
CA ASN A 27 -23.84 3.55 20.44
C ASN A 27 -23.27 2.16 20.20
N THR A 28 -23.57 1.20 21.08
CA THR A 28 -22.91 -0.13 21.12
C THR A 28 -23.15 -1.01 19.88
N ASN A 29 -24.18 -0.73 19.07
CA ASN A 29 -24.46 -1.47 17.84
C ASN A 29 -24.04 -0.73 16.56
N PHE A 30 -23.42 0.45 16.69
CA PHE A 30 -22.98 1.23 15.51
C PHE A 30 -21.90 0.51 14.70
N GLU A 31 -20.89 -0.05 15.35
CA GLU A 31 -19.77 -0.69 14.67
C GLU A 31 -20.22 -1.87 13.79
N GLU A 32 -21.05 -2.75 14.33
CA GLU A 32 -21.62 -3.87 13.57
C GLU A 32 -22.46 -3.37 12.39
N TRP A 33 -23.33 -2.39 12.63
CA TRP A 33 -24.14 -1.79 11.58
C TRP A 33 -23.27 -1.17 10.48
N TYR A 34 -22.24 -0.42 10.86
CA TYR A 34 -21.33 0.21 9.90
C TYR A 34 -20.58 -0.82 9.05
N LEU A 35 -20.14 -1.94 9.62
CA LEU A 35 -19.49 -3.01 8.88
C LEU A 35 -20.44 -3.72 7.90
N GLN A 36 -21.69 -3.91 8.27
CA GLN A 36 -22.70 -4.58 7.44
C GLN A 36 -23.29 -3.67 6.34
N ASN A 37 -23.18 -2.36 6.45
CA ASN A 37 -23.75 -1.38 5.52
C ASN A 37 -22.63 -0.54 4.86
N SER A 38 -21.76 -1.22 4.12
CA SER A 38 -20.59 -0.57 3.49
C SER A 38 -20.93 0.45 2.40
N ASP A 39 -22.12 0.37 1.85
CA ASP A 39 -22.70 1.23 0.81
C ASP A 39 -23.45 2.46 1.36
N LYS A 40 -23.63 2.53 2.69
CA LYS A 40 -24.39 3.61 3.34
C LYS A 40 -23.48 4.62 4.02
N SER A 41 -23.97 5.85 4.11
CA SER A 41 -23.37 6.86 4.98
C SER A 41 -23.55 6.48 6.45
N TYR A 42 -22.58 6.78 7.31
CA TYR A 42 -22.74 6.60 8.75
C TYR A 42 -23.85 7.48 9.32
N LEU A 43 -24.26 8.54 8.62
CA LEU A 43 -25.38 9.40 8.99
C LEU A 43 -26.75 8.71 8.83
N ASP A 44 -26.81 7.59 8.09
CA ASP A 44 -28.05 6.80 7.95
C ASP A 44 -28.30 5.89 9.15
N PHE A 45 -27.34 5.82 10.08
CA PHE A 45 -27.49 5.02 11.28
C PHE A 45 -28.59 5.56 12.19
N GLN A 46 -29.49 4.67 12.61
CA GLN A 46 -30.54 5.01 13.54
C GLN A 46 -30.04 4.99 14.99
N PHE A 47 -29.66 6.15 15.48
CA PHE A 47 -29.19 6.34 16.86
C PHE A 47 -30.26 5.96 17.89
N SER A 48 -29.85 5.28 18.97
CA SER A 48 -30.77 4.87 20.05
C SER A 48 -30.16 5.19 21.43
N PHE A 49 -30.85 6.02 22.20
CA PHE A 49 -30.49 6.32 23.60
C PHE A 49 -30.41 5.06 24.47
N LYS A 50 -31.22 4.02 24.16
CA LYS A 50 -31.20 2.74 24.90
C LYS A 50 -29.92 1.93 24.67
N LYS A 51 -29.19 2.24 23.65
CA LYS A 51 -27.92 1.57 23.27
C LYS A 51 -26.69 2.38 23.66
N MET A 52 -26.88 3.47 24.39
CA MET A 52 -25.74 4.23 24.96
C MET A 52 -25.17 3.48 26.16
N PRO A 53 -23.86 3.36 26.28
CA PRO A 53 -23.22 2.82 27.46
C PRO A 53 -23.48 3.77 28.66
N THR A 54 -23.70 3.20 29.85
CA THR A 54 -23.94 3.96 31.08
C THR A 54 -22.66 4.27 31.87
N GLY A 55 -21.54 3.66 31.49
CA GLY A 55 -20.24 3.89 32.10
C GLY A 55 -19.30 4.68 31.17
N GLY A 56 -18.20 5.17 31.72
CA GLY A 56 -17.13 5.79 30.92
C GLY A 56 -16.52 4.77 29.95
N THR A 57 -16.22 5.19 28.74
CA THR A 57 -15.55 4.36 27.74
C THR A 57 -14.08 4.79 27.65
N LEU A 58 -13.17 3.83 27.71
CA LEU A 58 -11.75 4.09 27.50
C LEU A 58 -11.50 4.49 26.04
N PHE A 59 -10.72 5.55 25.85
CA PHE A 59 -10.25 5.92 24.52
C PHE A 59 -9.18 4.93 24.05
N ASP A 60 -9.44 4.28 22.90
CA ASP A 60 -8.58 3.26 22.30
C ASP A 60 -8.06 3.74 20.95
N THR A 61 -6.78 4.11 20.93
CA THR A 61 -6.10 4.62 19.72
C THR A 61 -5.98 3.55 18.63
N GLU A 62 -5.78 2.28 19.01
CA GLU A 62 -5.70 1.19 18.03
C GLU A 62 -7.06 0.96 17.35
N LYS A 63 -8.13 1.01 18.14
CA LYS A 63 -9.49 0.95 17.59
C LYS A 63 -9.77 2.13 16.65
N LEU A 64 -9.35 3.35 17.00
CA LEU A 64 -9.46 4.52 16.13
C LEU A 64 -8.73 4.28 14.80
N ASN A 65 -7.48 3.81 14.84
CA ASN A 65 -6.70 3.52 13.63
C ASN A 65 -7.38 2.43 12.76
N ASN A 66 -7.94 1.39 13.36
CA ASN A 66 -8.64 0.33 12.63
C ASN A 66 -9.92 0.85 11.95
N ILE A 67 -10.64 1.76 12.59
CA ILE A 67 -11.80 2.45 12.02
C ILE A 67 -11.36 3.35 10.85
N CYS A 68 -10.26 4.10 11.00
CA CYS A 68 -9.71 4.93 9.94
C CYS A 68 -9.27 4.08 8.73
N ARG A 69 -8.60 2.94 8.93
CA ARG A 69 -8.28 2.00 7.85
C ARG A 69 -9.53 1.53 7.12
N THR A 70 -10.60 1.26 7.85
CA THR A 70 -11.88 0.87 7.24
C THR A 70 -12.50 2.03 6.46
N TYR A 71 -12.45 3.25 6.99
CA TYR A 71 -12.89 4.45 6.28
C TYR A 71 -12.11 4.65 4.98
N PHE A 72 -10.77 4.69 5.03
CA PHE A 72 -9.93 4.85 3.85
C PHE A 72 -10.15 3.75 2.80
N SER A 73 -10.42 2.51 3.23
CA SER A 73 -10.69 1.40 2.30
C SER A 73 -12.00 1.53 1.54
N ARG A 74 -12.91 2.44 1.94
CA ARG A 74 -14.25 2.64 1.35
C ARG A 74 -14.35 3.87 0.47
N ILE A 75 -13.38 4.78 0.52
CA ILE A 75 -13.38 5.99 -0.32
C ILE A 75 -12.48 5.79 -1.54
N SER A 76 -12.75 6.54 -2.61
CA SER A 76 -11.97 6.43 -3.84
C SER A 76 -10.53 6.93 -3.68
N ALA A 77 -9.62 6.42 -4.52
CA ALA A 77 -8.25 6.90 -4.60
C ALA A 77 -8.16 8.42 -4.83
N SER A 78 -9.01 8.97 -5.71
CA SER A 78 -9.08 10.41 -5.96
C SER A 78 -9.48 11.19 -4.71
N LYS A 79 -10.43 10.68 -3.91
CA LYS A 79 -10.84 11.32 -2.65
C LYS A 79 -9.70 11.32 -1.62
N ILE A 80 -8.97 10.19 -1.50
CA ILE A 80 -7.80 10.12 -0.63
C ILE A 80 -6.75 11.13 -1.07
N TYR A 81 -6.49 11.22 -2.37
CA TYR A 81 -5.55 12.17 -2.94
C TYR A 81 -5.93 13.63 -2.60
N GLU A 82 -7.17 14.04 -2.84
CA GLU A 82 -7.66 15.40 -2.59
C GLU A 82 -7.57 15.80 -1.11
N ASP A 83 -7.99 14.91 -0.21
CA ASP A 83 -7.95 15.15 1.22
C ASP A 83 -6.50 15.21 1.72
N SER A 84 -5.63 14.33 1.20
CA SER A 84 -4.20 14.32 1.52
C SER A 84 -3.49 15.58 1.04
N LEU A 85 -3.86 16.13 -0.13
CA LEU A 85 -3.32 17.41 -0.60
C LEU A 85 -3.58 18.54 0.41
N THR A 86 -4.78 18.60 0.98
CA THR A 86 -5.13 19.61 2.00
C THR A 86 -4.26 19.45 3.24
N TYR A 87 -4.05 18.22 3.68
CA TYR A 87 -3.19 17.90 4.82
C TYR A 87 -1.72 18.28 4.55
N PHE A 88 -1.13 17.79 3.47
CA PHE A 88 0.29 17.99 3.16
C PHE A 88 0.63 19.43 2.82
N LYS A 89 -0.28 20.19 2.21
CA LYS A 89 -0.12 21.63 2.00
C LYS A 89 0.13 22.39 3.32
N LYS A 90 -0.43 21.89 4.41
CA LYS A 90 -0.30 22.51 5.73
C LYS A 90 0.92 22.01 6.52
N TYR A 91 1.24 20.72 6.38
CA TYR A 91 2.18 20.06 7.30
C TYR A 91 3.46 19.52 6.62
N ASP A 92 3.50 19.41 5.29
CA ASP A 92 4.66 18.89 4.55
C ASP A 92 4.65 19.39 3.10
N GLU A 93 5.15 20.60 2.90
CA GLU A 93 5.16 21.28 1.60
C GLU A 93 6.02 20.52 0.56
N GLU A 94 7.11 19.85 0.99
CA GLU A 94 7.95 19.04 0.10
C GLU A 94 7.12 17.93 -0.55
N PHE A 95 6.42 17.13 0.26
CA PHE A 95 5.60 16.06 -0.25
C PHE A 95 4.37 16.56 -1.01
N TYR A 96 3.76 17.66 -0.58
CA TYR A 96 2.68 18.31 -1.33
C TYR A 96 3.09 18.62 -2.78
N ASN A 97 4.27 19.18 -2.99
CA ASN A 97 4.77 19.52 -4.34
C ASN A 97 4.99 18.24 -5.18
N ILE A 98 5.51 17.17 -4.58
CA ILE A 98 5.66 15.87 -5.25
C ILE A 98 4.30 15.27 -5.63
N MET A 99 3.31 15.34 -4.75
CA MET A 99 1.94 14.91 -5.05
C MET A 99 1.33 15.65 -6.23
N VAL A 100 1.50 16.98 -6.28
CA VAL A 100 0.98 17.81 -7.37
C VAL A 100 1.62 17.43 -8.71
N THR A 101 2.95 17.23 -8.72
CA THR A 101 3.70 16.88 -9.93
C THR A 101 3.39 15.45 -10.40
N ASN A 102 3.12 14.52 -9.48
CA ASN A 102 2.94 13.10 -9.76
C ASN A 102 1.50 12.64 -9.49
N LYS A 103 0.50 13.49 -9.75
CA LYS A 103 -0.91 13.25 -9.41
C LYS A 103 -1.42 11.89 -9.88
N ASP A 104 -1.29 11.62 -11.18
CA ASP A 104 -1.86 10.41 -11.79
C ASP A 104 -1.19 9.16 -11.23
N ARG A 105 0.15 9.15 -11.12
CA ARG A 105 0.91 8.05 -10.51
C ARG A 105 0.47 7.75 -9.07
N LEU A 106 0.23 8.78 -8.26
CA LEU A 106 -0.23 8.59 -6.89
C LEU A 106 -1.67 8.07 -6.83
N ILE A 107 -2.57 8.57 -7.67
CA ILE A 107 -3.95 8.08 -7.74
C ILE A 107 -3.96 6.62 -8.18
N ASP A 108 -3.21 6.24 -9.22
CA ASP A 108 -3.11 4.85 -9.70
C ASP A 108 -2.55 3.94 -8.60
N PHE A 109 -1.52 4.37 -7.88
CA PHE A 109 -0.98 3.62 -6.73
C PHE A 109 -2.03 3.44 -5.61
N LEU A 110 -2.75 4.49 -5.28
CA LEU A 110 -3.79 4.44 -4.25
C LEU A 110 -4.96 3.54 -4.66
N ASP A 111 -5.23 3.37 -5.95
CA ASP A 111 -6.32 2.53 -6.46
C ASP A 111 -5.97 1.03 -6.49
N ILE A 112 -4.69 0.66 -6.38
CA ILE A 112 -4.28 -0.75 -6.33
C ILE A 112 -5.06 -1.48 -5.24
N GLU A 113 -5.70 -2.62 -5.58
CA GLU A 113 -6.45 -3.50 -4.66
C GLU A 113 -7.57 -2.79 -3.87
N ARG A 114 -8.12 -1.67 -4.40
CA ARG A 114 -9.18 -0.91 -3.72
C ARG A 114 -10.59 -1.39 -4.10
N ASN A 115 -10.79 -1.81 -5.33
CA ASN A 115 -12.10 -2.13 -5.90
C ASN A 115 -12.53 -3.61 -5.73
N GLY A 116 -11.88 -4.37 -4.85
CA GLY A 116 -12.16 -5.79 -4.63
C GLY A 116 -13.06 -6.09 -3.43
N LYS A 117 -13.39 -7.38 -3.24
CA LYS A 117 -14.14 -7.84 -2.05
C LYS A 117 -13.40 -7.59 -0.73
N ARG A 118 -12.10 -7.43 -0.77
CA ARG A 118 -11.23 -7.17 0.38
C ARG A 118 -10.31 -6.01 0.03
N PRO A 119 -10.81 -4.77 0.08
CA PRO A 119 -10.00 -3.60 -0.22
C PRO A 119 -8.84 -3.47 0.76
N ARG A 120 -7.72 -2.94 0.26
CA ARG A 120 -6.50 -2.67 1.03
C ARG A 120 -6.77 -1.77 2.24
N LYS A 121 -6.14 -2.07 3.38
CA LYS A 121 -6.31 -1.36 4.67
C LYS A 121 -4.98 -0.95 5.30
N ASP A 122 -4.06 -0.48 4.50
CA ASP A 122 -2.73 -0.02 4.91
C ASP A 122 -2.71 1.45 5.38
N ILE A 123 -3.67 2.26 4.97
CA ILE A 123 -3.78 3.69 5.30
C ILE A 123 -4.72 3.88 6.47
N ALA A 124 -4.23 4.42 7.59
CA ALA A 124 -5.01 4.87 8.75
C ALA A 124 -5.01 6.40 8.89
N THR A 125 -3.96 7.07 8.40
CA THR A 125 -3.75 8.52 8.46
C THR A 125 -3.29 9.06 7.12
N TYR A 126 -3.37 10.37 6.92
CA TYR A 126 -2.78 10.99 5.73
C TYR A 126 -1.26 10.81 5.68
N LYS A 127 -0.57 10.68 6.82
CA LYS A 127 0.88 10.39 6.85
C LYS A 127 1.21 9.05 6.21
N ASP A 128 0.32 8.06 6.33
CA ASP A 128 0.52 6.75 5.72
C ASP A 128 0.49 6.84 4.18
N VAL A 129 -0.24 7.81 3.59
CA VAL A 129 -0.18 8.04 2.14
C VAL A 129 1.25 8.32 1.69
N LYS A 130 2.01 9.13 2.44
CA LYS A 130 3.42 9.38 2.15
C LYS A 130 4.27 8.13 2.35
N SER A 131 4.21 7.54 3.55
CA SER A 131 5.08 6.39 3.91
C SER A 131 4.88 5.18 3.00
N GLU A 132 3.63 4.92 2.58
CA GLU A 132 3.29 3.79 1.70
C GLU A 132 3.64 4.05 0.23
N SER A 133 3.71 5.32 -0.22
CA SER A 133 3.91 5.67 -1.63
C SER A 133 5.29 6.25 -1.97
N MET A 134 6.14 6.58 -1.00
CA MET A 134 7.42 7.28 -1.24
C MET A 134 8.30 6.64 -2.31
N TYR A 135 8.38 5.30 -2.32
CA TYR A 135 9.19 4.58 -3.29
C TYR A 135 8.67 4.69 -4.73
N MET A 136 7.44 5.18 -4.94
CA MET A 136 6.90 5.42 -6.28
C MET A 136 7.48 6.68 -6.93
N PHE A 137 8.13 7.55 -6.17
CA PHE A 137 8.62 8.86 -6.63
C PHE A 137 10.14 8.90 -6.71
N ASN A 138 10.65 9.36 -7.84
CA ASN A 138 12.07 9.41 -8.13
C ASN A 138 12.83 10.32 -7.16
N GLU A 139 12.18 11.39 -6.69
CA GLU A 139 12.71 12.34 -5.72
C GLU A 139 13.11 11.69 -4.39
N TYR A 140 12.44 10.60 -4.02
CA TYR A 140 12.77 9.81 -2.83
C TYR A 140 13.61 8.58 -3.17
N PHE A 141 13.25 7.85 -4.22
CA PHE A 141 13.87 6.58 -4.55
C PHE A 141 15.37 6.72 -4.84
N TYR A 142 15.77 7.78 -5.58
CA TYR A 142 17.16 8.02 -5.96
C TYR A 142 17.92 8.95 -5.00
N LYS A 143 17.28 9.43 -3.93
CA LYS A 143 17.87 10.42 -3.02
C LYS A 143 19.10 9.89 -2.27
N ASP A 144 18.99 8.65 -1.78
CA ASP A 144 20.05 7.96 -1.04
C ASP A 144 19.93 6.44 -1.25
N LYS A 145 20.89 5.86 -1.93
CA LYS A 145 20.89 4.43 -2.27
C LYS A 145 20.96 3.54 -1.03
N GLU A 146 21.77 3.89 -0.04
CA GLU A 146 21.90 3.08 1.18
C GLU A 146 20.61 3.12 1.99
N GLU A 147 19.95 4.28 2.09
CA GLU A 147 18.65 4.41 2.74
C GLU A 147 17.55 3.64 1.98
N THR A 148 17.55 3.70 0.64
CA THR A 148 16.56 2.99 -0.20
C THR A 148 16.63 1.48 0.01
N TYR A 149 17.84 0.91 0.11
CA TYR A 149 18.05 -0.54 0.23
C TYR A 149 18.48 -1.01 1.62
N LYS A 150 18.30 -0.20 2.66
CA LYS A 150 18.77 -0.52 4.04
C LYS A 150 18.16 -1.79 4.63
N GLU A 151 16.94 -2.15 4.21
CA GLU A 151 16.22 -3.32 4.71
C GLU A 151 16.37 -4.54 3.81
N ILE A 152 17.09 -4.41 2.67
CA ILE A 152 17.19 -5.45 1.64
C ILE A 152 18.48 -6.24 1.78
N ASP A 153 18.35 -7.57 1.77
CA ASP A 153 19.51 -8.45 1.61
C ASP A 153 20.00 -8.42 0.17
N LYS A 154 21.01 -7.58 -0.08
CA LYS A 154 21.60 -7.39 -1.40
C LYS A 154 22.30 -8.66 -1.94
N ALA A 155 22.80 -9.55 -1.06
CA ALA A 155 23.55 -10.74 -1.45
C ALA A 155 22.67 -11.81 -2.14
N GLY A 156 21.36 -11.81 -1.86
CA GLY A 156 20.40 -12.73 -2.46
C GLY A 156 19.85 -12.32 -3.83
N ILE A 157 20.29 -11.17 -4.40
CA ILE A 157 19.76 -10.64 -5.64
C ILE A 157 20.53 -11.16 -6.85
N ASP A 158 19.84 -11.89 -7.73
CA ASP A 158 20.36 -12.34 -9.03
C ASP A 158 20.10 -11.27 -10.10
N VAL A 159 21.09 -10.42 -10.31
CA VAL A 159 21.02 -9.28 -11.25
C VAL A 159 20.85 -9.76 -12.70
N GLU A 160 21.50 -10.87 -13.10
CA GLU A 160 21.35 -11.43 -14.45
C GLU A 160 19.89 -11.84 -14.71
N LEU A 161 19.25 -12.42 -13.70
CA LEU A 161 17.82 -12.77 -13.75
C LEU A 161 16.93 -11.53 -13.89
N LEU A 162 17.28 -10.41 -13.25
CA LEU A 162 16.54 -9.16 -13.39
C LEU A 162 16.65 -8.56 -14.80
N HIS A 163 17.79 -8.69 -15.46
CA HIS A 163 17.93 -8.30 -16.87
C HIS A 163 17.08 -9.19 -17.79
N LYS A 164 17.07 -10.50 -17.60
CA LYS A 164 16.19 -11.41 -18.34
C LYS A 164 14.71 -11.08 -18.10
N TYR A 165 14.35 -10.70 -16.86
CA TYR A 165 13.00 -10.21 -16.56
C TYR A 165 12.63 -8.99 -17.38
N LEU A 166 13.53 -7.98 -17.51
CA LEU A 166 13.28 -6.80 -18.33
C LEU A 166 12.99 -7.11 -19.80
N GLU A 167 13.60 -8.17 -20.35
CA GLU A 167 13.35 -8.56 -21.74
C GLU A 167 11.92 -9.01 -21.98
N VAL A 168 11.30 -9.69 -20.99
CA VAL A 168 9.96 -10.25 -21.10
C VAL A 168 8.86 -9.33 -20.51
N PHE A 169 9.23 -8.32 -19.73
CA PHE A 169 8.29 -7.41 -19.08
C PHE A 169 7.62 -6.48 -20.10
N ASP A 170 6.29 -6.39 -19.98
CA ASP A 170 5.44 -5.43 -20.68
C ASP A 170 4.51 -4.77 -19.65
N GLU A 171 4.52 -3.43 -19.60
CA GLU A 171 3.73 -2.64 -18.67
C GLU A 171 2.23 -2.69 -18.90
N HIS A 172 1.80 -3.23 -20.06
CA HIS A 172 0.40 -3.38 -20.44
C HIS A 172 -0.17 -4.79 -20.15
N ASP A 173 0.67 -5.70 -19.64
CA ASP A 173 0.21 -7.03 -19.26
C ASP A 173 -0.80 -6.94 -18.09
N ASP A 174 -1.85 -7.74 -18.16
CA ASP A 174 -2.67 -8.01 -16.99
C ASP A 174 -1.93 -8.91 -15.96
N ASN A 175 -2.50 -9.06 -14.77
CA ASN A 175 -1.89 -9.84 -13.71
C ASN A 175 -1.61 -11.30 -14.11
N ASP A 176 -2.50 -11.92 -14.85
CA ASP A 176 -2.39 -13.33 -15.23
C ASP A 176 -1.31 -13.53 -16.30
N THR A 177 -1.25 -12.64 -17.28
CA THR A 177 -0.21 -12.61 -18.32
C THR A 177 1.16 -12.35 -17.69
N TRP A 178 1.28 -11.33 -16.85
CA TRP A 178 2.51 -11.05 -16.12
C TRP A 178 2.98 -12.25 -15.29
N TYR A 179 2.08 -12.88 -14.53
CA TYR A 179 2.41 -14.01 -13.69
C TYR A 179 2.88 -15.21 -14.53
N SER A 180 2.24 -15.47 -15.67
CA SER A 180 2.64 -16.53 -16.61
C SER A 180 4.05 -16.31 -17.17
N LYS A 181 4.42 -15.05 -17.49
CA LYS A 181 5.78 -14.70 -17.91
C LYS A 181 6.81 -14.97 -16.80
N ILE A 182 6.49 -14.65 -15.54
CA ILE A 182 7.35 -14.97 -14.39
C ILE A 182 7.50 -16.49 -14.20
N GLN A 183 6.44 -17.28 -14.40
CA GLN A 183 6.52 -18.75 -14.33
C GLN A 183 7.46 -19.33 -15.40
N ASN A 184 7.39 -18.81 -16.63
CA ASN A 184 8.29 -19.22 -17.70
C ASN A 184 9.75 -18.85 -17.37
N LEU A 185 9.99 -17.60 -16.93
CA LEU A 185 11.30 -17.14 -16.50
C LEU A 185 11.85 -18.01 -15.36
N ALA A 186 11.00 -18.40 -14.39
CA ALA A 186 11.37 -19.30 -13.30
C ALA A 186 11.87 -20.64 -13.85
N THR A 187 11.10 -21.27 -14.72
CA THR A 187 11.43 -22.58 -15.31
C THR A 187 12.73 -22.53 -16.09
N GLU A 188 12.93 -21.50 -16.92
CA GLU A 188 14.13 -21.32 -17.76
C GLU A 188 15.41 -21.07 -16.94
N ASN A 189 15.28 -20.57 -15.70
CA ASN A 189 16.42 -20.23 -14.86
C ASN A 189 16.58 -21.16 -13.62
N ASN A 190 15.97 -22.33 -13.67
CA ASN A 190 16.07 -23.36 -12.62
C ASN A 190 15.45 -22.93 -11.27
N TYR A 191 14.36 -22.13 -11.32
CA TYR A 191 13.47 -21.90 -10.18
C TYR A 191 12.19 -22.71 -10.36
N ALA A 192 11.61 -23.20 -9.25
CA ALA A 192 10.34 -23.90 -9.29
C ALA A 192 9.21 -22.92 -9.68
N PRO A 193 8.33 -23.28 -10.63
CA PRO A 193 7.24 -22.42 -11.07
C PRO A 193 6.10 -22.29 -10.05
N SER A 194 6.19 -23.01 -8.94
CA SER A 194 5.26 -22.93 -7.82
C SER A 194 5.94 -23.30 -6.49
N THR A 195 5.41 -22.76 -5.40
CA THR A 195 5.84 -23.14 -4.04
C THR A 195 5.58 -24.62 -3.75
N LYS A 196 4.55 -25.23 -4.37
CA LYS A 196 4.23 -26.66 -4.21
C LYS A 196 5.31 -27.54 -4.82
N GLU A 197 5.76 -27.24 -6.01
CA GLU A 197 6.84 -27.98 -6.68
C GLU A 197 8.17 -27.82 -5.96
N TYR A 198 8.49 -26.61 -5.50
CA TYR A 198 9.68 -26.39 -4.70
C TYR A 198 9.68 -27.24 -3.43
N LYS A 199 8.55 -27.29 -2.69
CA LYS A 199 8.44 -28.10 -1.48
C LYS A 199 8.57 -29.61 -1.73
N ALA A 200 8.22 -30.06 -2.93
CA ALA A 200 8.33 -31.49 -3.31
C ALA A 200 9.77 -31.92 -3.58
N SER A 201 10.64 -31.03 -4.08
CA SER A 201 12.04 -31.32 -4.46
C SER A 201 12.91 -30.07 -4.32
N PRO A 202 13.17 -29.56 -3.09
CA PRO A 202 13.89 -28.30 -2.89
C PRO A 202 15.30 -28.30 -3.47
N GLU A 203 15.97 -29.46 -3.44
CA GLU A 203 17.32 -29.64 -3.94
C GLU A 203 17.45 -29.56 -5.47
N SER A 204 16.33 -29.63 -6.18
CA SER A 204 16.28 -29.55 -7.64
C SER A 204 16.25 -28.14 -8.19
N TYR A 205 16.06 -27.12 -7.34
CA TYR A 205 15.81 -25.76 -7.75
C TYR A 205 16.66 -24.77 -6.93
N LYS A 206 17.02 -23.63 -7.54
CA LYS A 206 17.66 -22.50 -6.84
C LYS A 206 16.72 -21.81 -5.85
N GLY A 207 15.42 -21.97 -6.01
CA GLY A 207 14.35 -21.34 -5.24
C GLY A 207 13.02 -21.54 -5.97
N HIS A 208 12.05 -20.69 -5.73
CA HIS A 208 10.75 -20.73 -6.38
C HIS A 208 10.34 -19.35 -6.93
N ILE A 209 9.28 -19.29 -7.72
CA ILE A 209 8.72 -18.08 -8.34
C ILE A 209 8.57 -16.93 -7.35
N GLY A 210 8.23 -17.18 -6.08
CA GLY A 210 8.12 -16.16 -5.03
C GLY A 210 9.44 -15.43 -4.77
N ASN A 211 10.59 -16.13 -4.87
CA ASN A 211 11.89 -15.49 -4.71
C ASN A 211 12.21 -14.55 -5.88
N ILE A 212 11.78 -14.88 -7.10
CA ILE A 212 11.92 -13.96 -8.25
C ILE A 212 11.08 -12.70 -8.03
N CYS A 213 9.81 -12.86 -7.62
CA CYS A 213 8.95 -11.72 -7.31
C CYS A 213 9.52 -10.86 -6.17
N GLU A 214 10.14 -11.49 -5.16
CA GLU A 214 10.79 -10.83 -4.05
C GLU A 214 12.00 -10.01 -4.52
N MET A 215 12.90 -10.60 -5.31
CA MET A 215 14.06 -9.89 -5.89
C MET A 215 13.63 -8.69 -6.73
N ILE A 216 12.63 -8.84 -7.60
CA ILE A 216 12.08 -7.74 -8.39
C ILE A 216 11.55 -6.64 -7.46
N ARG A 217 10.73 -6.99 -6.46
CA ARG A 217 10.20 -6.03 -5.47
C ARG A 217 11.31 -5.30 -4.76
N HIS A 218 12.29 -6.01 -4.22
CA HIS A 218 13.41 -5.44 -3.48
C HIS A 218 14.15 -4.40 -4.31
N VAL A 219 14.53 -4.73 -5.53
CA VAL A 219 15.31 -3.84 -6.39
C VAL A 219 14.48 -2.66 -6.89
N VAL A 220 13.22 -2.90 -7.25
CA VAL A 220 12.39 -1.85 -7.85
C VAL A 220 11.75 -0.93 -6.81
N THR A 221 11.55 -1.38 -5.57
CA THR A 221 10.86 -0.58 -4.54
C THR A 221 11.68 -0.30 -3.29
N GLY A 222 12.76 -1.05 -3.03
CA GLY A 222 13.49 -1.00 -1.76
C GLY A 222 12.67 -1.52 -0.57
N LYS A 223 11.60 -2.30 -0.82
CA LYS A 223 10.67 -2.76 0.21
C LYS A 223 10.53 -4.28 0.23
N ASN A 224 10.38 -4.85 1.44
CA ASN A 224 10.07 -6.27 1.62
C ASN A 224 8.60 -6.59 1.31
N GLN A 225 7.70 -5.63 1.55
CA GLN A 225 6.26 -5.76 1.31
C GLN A 225 5.72 -4.53 0.59
N THR A 226 4.80 -4.75 -0.33
CA THR A 226 4.12 -3.71 -1.11
C THR A 226 2.71 -4.20 -1.46
N PRO A 227 1.83 -3.34 -1.94
CA PRO A 227 0.64 -3.76 -2.68
C PRO A 227 1.00 -4.66 -3.87
N ASN A 228 0.00 -5.08 -4.64
CA ASN A 228 0.20 -5.98 -5.78
C ASN A 228 1.38 -5.53 -6.67
N LEU A 229 2.39 -6.41 -6.79
CA LEU A 229 3.65 -6.08 -7.46
C LEU A 229 3.45 -5.78 -8.94
N SER A 230 2.65 -6.55 -9.68
CA SER A 230 2.48 -6.32 -11.13
C SER A 230 1.84 -4.96 -11.40
N ASN A 231 0.89 -4.52 -10.58
CA ASN A 231 0.31 -3.18 -10.70
C ASN A 231 1.34 -2.08 -10.45
N ILE A 232 2.20 -2.22 -9.43
CA ILE A 232 3.29 -1.28 -9.17
C ILE A 232 4.23 -1.18 -10.37
N LEU A 233 4.60 -2.32 -10.94
CA LEU A 233 5.52 -2.37 -12.09
C LEU A 233 4.88 -1.75 -13.34
N SER A 234 3.59 -1.98 -13.57
CA SER A 234 2.83 -1.35 -14.65
C SER A 234 2.78 0.19 -14.51
N ILE A 235 2.54 0.70 -13.30
CA ILE A 235 2.53 2.15 -13.02
C ILE A 235 3.94 2.77 -13.21
N LEU A 236 5.00 2.08 -12.83
CA LEU A 236 6.37 2.57 -13.01
C LEU A 236 6.81 2.57 -14.48
N GLY A 237 6.40 1.55 -15.24
CA GLY A 237 6.79 1.35 -16.63
C GLY A 237 8.20 0.78 -16.81
N LYS A 238 8.43 0.20 -17.98
CA LYS A 238 9.68 -0.54 -18.31
C LYS A 238 10.93 0.33 -18.19
N GLU A 239 10.86 1.58 -18.65
CA GLU A 239 12.00 2.50 -18.60
C GLU A 239 12.43 2.79 -17.16
N GLU A 240 11.48 3.06 -16.27
CA GLU A 240 11.78 3.34 -14.87
C GLU A 240 12.31 2.10 -14.15
N ILE A 241 11.75 0.92 -14.41
CA ILE A 241 12.23 -0.35 -13.84
C ILE A 241 13.69 -0.60 -14.27
N SER A 242 14.03 -0.38 -15.54
CA SER A 242 15.40 -0.51 -16.04
C SER A 242 16.38 0.43 -15.32
N LYS A 243 15.97 1.69 -15.10
CA LYS A 243 16.79 2.67 -14.34
C LYS A 243 17.01 2.22 -12.89
N ARG A 244 15.99 1.65 -12.24
CA ARG A 244 16.09 1.17 -10.85
C ARG A 244 16.99 -0.04 -10.71
N ILE A 245 16.95 -0.97 -11.67
CA ILE A 245 17.89 -2.09 -11.72
C ILE A 245 19.33 -1.56 -11.88
N SER A 246 19.57 -0.66 -12.83
CA SER A 246 20.88 -0.03 -13.01
C SER A 246 21.34 0.77 -11.77
N PHE A 247 20.43 1.42 -11.07
CA PHE A 247 20.73 2.12 -9.81
C PHE A 247 21.11 1.16 -8.69
N PHE A 248 20.50 -0.02 -8.63
CA PHE A 248 20.87 -1.05 -7.68
C PHE A 248 22.28 -1.61 -7.96
N GLU A 249 22.64 -1.84 -9.23
CA GLU A 249 23.92 -2.40 -9.65
C GLU A 249 25.12 -1.47 -9.34
N ASN A 250 24.99 -0.16 -9.60
CA ASN A 250 26.08 0.82 -9.47
C ASN A 250 26.28 1.29 -8.03
#